data_3b87199f59dbab348eeaaaad286e13a1
#
_entry.id   3b87199f59dbab348eeaaaad286e13a1
#
_cell.length_a   1.000
_cell.length_b   1.000
_cell.length_c   1.000
_cell.angle_alpha   90.00
_cell.angle_beta   90.00
_cell.angle_gamma   90.00
#
_symmetry.space_group_name_H-M   'P 1'
#
loop_
_entity.id
_entity.type
_entity.pdbx_description
1 polymer ?
#
loop_
_entity_poly.entity_id
_entity_poly.type
_entity_poly.pdbx_seq_one_letter_code
_entity_poly.pdbx_strand_id
1 'polypeptide(L)'
;VYDTPADSIVWDVGHQAYAHKIITERRDAFITNRKYGGISGFPRMSESRYDAFGGGHASVSISAALGIAKAQELQNEQHHVVAVIGDGALTGGLAFEGLNNAGASPNTDILVVLNDNEMSIDKPAGALDSYLVHISTSRWYNNLKSTLWRGLSIIPPLHRLVRKTGNAIKHGLLQKSNLFESLNFRYFGTVDGHDIGELIRTLTALKEIGGPKLLHIKTT
;
A
#
# COMPACT_ATOMS: atom_id res chain seq x y z
N VAL A 1 -14.42 3.03 1.74
CA VAL A 1 -13.79 2.37 0.59
C VAL A 1 -13.58 0.90 0.88
N TYR A 2 -12.91 0.55 1.96
CA TYR A 2 -12.70 -0.83 2.42
C TYR A 2 -13.66 -1.15 3.55
N ASP A 3 -14.12 -2.41 3.61
CA ASP A 3 -15.11 -2.89 4.59
C ASP A 3 -14.40 -3.77 5.63
N THR A 4 -13.77 -3.15 6.63
CA THR A 4 -13.12 -3.88 7.72
C THR A 4 -14.15 -4.33 8.75
N PRO A 5 -14.05 -5.55 9.32
CA PRO A 5 -12.88 -6.46 9.28
C PRO A 5 -12.87 -7.45 8.11
N ALA A 6 -13.85 -7.46 7.21
CA ALA A 6 -13.85 -8.37 6.05
C ALA A 6 -12.61 -8.10 5.16
N ASP A 7 -12.40 -6.82 4.79
CA ASP A 7 -11.14 -6.39 4.17
C ASP A 7 -10.05 -6.25 5.26
N SER A 8 -8.86 -6.72 5.01
CA SER A 8 -7.76 -6.72 5.98
C SER A 8 -6.82 -5.53 5.76
N ILE A 9 -6.57 -4.77 6.84
CA ILE A 9 -5.56 -3.69 6.84
C ILE A 9 -4.42 -4.08 7.78
N VAL A 10 -3.21 -4.20 7.24
CA VAL A 10 -1.99 -4.53 7.99
C VAL A 10 -1.11 -3.29 8.10
N TRP A 11 -0.87 -2.84 9.32
CA TRP A 11 -0.07 -1.66 9.61
C TRP A 11 1.37 -2.05 9.90
N ASP A 12 2.32 -1.48 9.17
CA ASP A 12 3.74 -1.66 9.48
C ASP A 12 4.11 -0.91 10.76
N VAL A 13 4.86 -1.53 11.65
CA VAL A 13 5.11 -1.07 13.02
C VAL A 13 3.81 -0.82 13.80
N GLY A 14 2.94 0.03 13.28
CA GLY A 14 1.64 0.35 13.85
C GLY A 14 1.59 1.63 14.67
N HIS A 15 2.67 2.43 14.73
CA HIS A 15 2.63 3.76 15.35
C HIS A 15 1.74 4.74 14.58
N GLN A 16 1.49 4.49 13.30
CA GLN A 16 0.57 5.27 12.44
C GLN A 16 -0.90 4.88 12.64
N ALA A 17 -1.18 3.79 13.37
CA ALA A 17 -2.52 3.21 13.50
C ALA A 17 -3.36 3.82 14.63
N TYR A 18 -2.99 4.99 15.17
CA TYR A 18 -3.76 5.60 16.25
C TYR A 18 -5.15 6.03 15.82
N ALA A 19 -5.26 6.66 14.64
CA ALA A 19 -6.56 6.98 14.07
C ALA A 19 -7.40 5.72 13.83
N HIS A 20 -6.80 4.65 13.30
CA HIS A 20 -7.45 3.35 13.16
C HIS A 20 -8.01 2.84 14.49
N LYS A 21 -7.22 2.86 15.58
CA LYS A 21 -7.68 2.45 16.91
C LYS A 21 -8.88 3.29 17.40
N ILE A 22 -8.82 4.59 17.20
CA ILE A 22 -9.87 5.51 17.66
C ILE A 22 -11.20 5.22 16.94
N ILE A 23 -11.18 5.04 15.61
CA ILE A 23 -12.37 4.80 14.82
C ILE A 23 -12.87 3.34 14.88
N THR A 24 -12.06 2.42 15.37
CA THR A 24 -12.39 0.99 15.54
C THR A 24 -12.63 0.63 17.00
N GLU A 25 -13.59 1.30 17.65
CA GLU A 25 -14.17 0.98 18.97
C GLU A 25 -13.24 1.25 20.18
N ARG A 26 -12.02 1.78 20.00
CA ARG A 26 -11.07 2.03 21.10
C ARG A 26 -10.91 3.50 21.48
N ARG A 27 -11.84 4.34 21.08
CA ARG A 27 -11.79 5.79 21.34
C ARG A 27 -11.69 6.10 22.84
N ASP A 28 -12.58 5.52 23.63
CA ASP A 28 -12.65 5.79 25.07
C ASP A 28 -11.46 5.18 25.83
N ALA A 29 -11.02 3.99 25.40
CA ALA A 29 -9.86 3.33 25.95
C ALA A 29 -8.53 4.00 25.54
N PHE A 30 -8.54 4.90 24.56
CA PHE A 30 -7.31 5.44 23.96
C PHE A 30 -6.47 6.28 24.96
N ILE A 31 -7.10 6.83 25.99
CA ILE A 31 -6.40 7.52 27.08
C ILE A 31 -5.42 6.62 27.83
N THR A 32 -5.62 5.31 27.75
CA THR A 32 -4.73 4.29 28.39
C THR A 32 -3.69 3.72 27.40
N ASN A 33 -3.63 4.22 26.17
CA ASN A 33 -2.71 3.73 25.15
C ASN A 33 -1.26 3.80 25.65
N ARG A 34 -0.50 2.70 25.52
CA ARG A 34 0.88 2.52 26.00
C ARG A 34 1.05 2.57 27.52
N LYS A 35 -0.01 2.57 28.31
CA LYS A 35 0.08 2.52 29.79
C LYS A 35 0.01 1.08 30.28
N TYR A 36 0.59 0.81 31.43
CA TYR A 36 0.49 -0.48 32.08
C TYR A 36 -0.99 -0.81 32.34
N GLY A 37 -1.41 -2.02 31.96
CA GLY A 37 -2.81 -2.45 32.03
C GLY A 37 -3.76 -1.77 31.05
N GLY A 38 -3.26 -0.87 30.19
CA GLY A 38 -4.02 -0.22 29.13
C GLY A 38 -3.92 -0.93 27.79
N ILE A 39 -4.44 -0.26 26.74
CA ILE A 39 -4.35 -0.80 25.38
C ILE A 39 -2.92 -0.70 24.82
N SER A 40 -2.57 -1.64 23.94
CA SER A 40 -1.26 -1.69 23.27
C SER A 40 -0.98 -0.42 22.46
N GLY A 41 0.28 -0.03 22.37
CA GLY A 41 0.72 1.05 21.50
C GLY A 41 0.66 0.71 19.99
N PHE A 42 0.42 -0.57 19.66
CA PHE A 42 0.38 -1.11 18.29
C PHE A 42 -0.93 -1.87 18.07
N PRO A 43 -1.33 -2.14 16.82
CA PRO A 43 -2.43 -3.05 16.53
C PRO A 43 -2.21 -4.41 17.20
N ARG A 44 -3.29 -4.98 17.75
CA ARG A 44 -3.22 -6.25 18.47
C ARG A 44 -4.51 -7.03 18.28
N MET A 45 -4.41 -8.19 17.67
CA MET A 45 -5.57 -9.04 17.34
C MET A 45 -6.43 -9.41 18.54
N SER A 46 -5.82 -9.52 19.74
CA SER A 46 -6.57 -9.80 20.98
C SER A 46 -7.31 -8.58 21.55
N GLU A 47 -7.08 -7.36 21.03
CA GLU A 47 -7.76 -6.15 21.45
C GLU A 47 -8.93 -5.76 20.54
N SER A 48 -8.87 -6.11 19.26
CA SER A 48 -9.88 -5.71 18.31
C SER A 48 -9.92 -6.66 17.11
N ARG A 49 -11.13 -7.00 16.69
CA ARG A 49 -11.38 -7.75 15.44
C ARG A 49 -10.95 -7.00 14.19
N TYR A 50 -10.76 -5.69 14.28
CA TYR A 50 -10.31 -4.84 13.17
C TYR A 50 -8.79 -4.86 12.98
N ASP A 51 -8.04 -5.44 13.93
CA ASP A 51 -6.60 -5.57 13.83
C ASP A 51 -6.26 -6.92 13.17
N ALA A 52 -6.13 -6.91 11.85
CA ALA A 52 -5.87 -8.12 11.06
C ALA A 52 -4.50 -8.77 11.35
N PHE A 53 -3.55 -8.01 11.90
CA PHE A 53 -2.22 -8.48 12.25
C PHE A 53 -1.65 -7.70 13.45
N GLY A 54 -0.81 -8.36 14.26
CA GLY A 54 -0.10 -7.73 15.38
C GLY A 54 1.04 -6.84 14.90
N GLY A 55 1.10 -5.60 15.41
CA GLY A 55 2.16 -4.64 15.09
C GLY A 55 3.35 -4.66 16.06
N GLY A 56 4.31 -3.76 15.83
CA GLY A 56 5.47 -3.48 16.69
C GLY A 56 6.82 -3.70 16.03
N HIS A 57 6.89 -4.43 14.92
CA HIS A 57 8.11 -4.65 14.14
C HIS A 57 8.04 -3.96 12.79
N ALA A 58 9.14 -3.35 12.36
CA ALA A 58 9.23 -2.69 11.06
C ALA A 58 9.41 -3.72 9.93
N SER A 59 8.97 -3.32 8.74
CA SER A 59 9.20 -4.04 7.47
C SER A 59 8.44 -5.37 7.31
N VAL A 60 7.51 -5.71 8.21
CA VAL A 60 6.82 -6.99 8.21
C VAL A 60 5.46 -6.98 7.51
N SER A 61 4.87 -5.79 7.32
CA SER A 61 3.48 -5.65 6.87
C SER A 61 3.21 -6.26 5.51
N ILE A 62 4.13 -6.11 4.56
CA ILE A 62 3.96 -6.60 3.18
C ILE A 62 3.93 -8.12 3.17
N SER A 63 4.86 -8.78 3.88
CA SER A 63 4.90 -10.24 3.97
C SER A 63 3.68 -10.80 4.71
N ALA A 64 3.23 -10.15 5.79
CA ALA A 64 2.02 -10.53 6.52
C ALA A 64 0.78 -10.37 5.64
N ALA A 65 0.62 -9.24 4.96
CA ALA A 65 -0.48 -8.99 4.04
C ALA A 65 -0.50 -10.00 2.87
N LEU A 66 0.68 -10.33 2.33
CA LEU A 66 0.79 -11.35 1.28
C LEU A 66 0.33 -12.72 1.79
N GLY A 67 0.70 -13.10 3.02
CA GLY A 67 0.24 -14.33 3.64
C GLY A 67 -1.28 -14.40 3.79
N ILE A 68 -1.92 -13.30 4.24
CA ILE A 68 -3.37 -13.18 4.34
C ILE A 68 -4.02 -13.29 2.96
N ALA A 69 -3.51 -12.55 1.97
CA ALA A 69 -4.05 -12.59 0.61
C ALA A 69 -3.94 -13.98 -0.03
N LYS A 70 -2.84 -14.69 0.23
CA LYS A 70 -2.67 -16.08 -0.22
C LYS A 70 -3.64 -17.05 0.47
N ALA A 71 -3.88 -16.87 1.76
CA ALA A 71 -4.86 -17.69 2.48
C ALA A 71 -6.27 -17.49 1.91
N GLN A 72 -6.68 -16.25 1.66
CA GLN A 72 -7.96 -15.91 1.04
C GLN A 72 -8.09 -16.50 -0.38
N GLU A 73 -7.03 -16.42 -1.18
CA GLU A 73 -6.98 -17.02 -2.51
C GLU A 73 -7.23 -18.54 -2.46
N LEU A 74 -6.60 -19.24 -1.50
CA LEU A 74 -6.79 -20.69 -1.28
C LEU A 74 -8.20 -21.05 -0.78
N GLN A 75 -8.84 -20.15 -0.04
CA GLN A 75 -10.20 -20.32 0.48
C GLN A 75 -11.27 -19.85 -0.52
N ASN A 76 -10.88 -19.33 -1.67
CA ASN A 76 -11.76 -18.69 -2.66
C ASN A 76 -12.57 -17.51 -2.07
N GLU A 77 -12.01 -16.81 -1.10
CA GLU A 77 -12.58 -15.59 -0.57
C GLU A 77 -12.18 -14.38 -1.42
N GLN A 78 -13.08 -13.39 -1.50
CA GLN A 78 -12.87 -12.18 -2.31
C GLN A 78 -12.87 -10.93 -1.42
N HIS A 79 -11.88 -10.85 -0.54
CA HIS A 79 -11.65 -9.68 0.29
C HIS A 79 -10.37 -8.96 -0.12
N HIS A 80 -10.29 -7.66 0.17
CA HIS A 80 -9.10 -6.89 -0.15
C HIS A 80 -8.10 -6.91 1.01
N VAL A 81 -6.83 -6.94 0.65
CA VAL A 81 -5.73 -6.89 1.63
C VAL A 81 -4.85 -5.68 1.34
N VAL A 82 -4.71 -4.84 2.35
CA VAL A 82 -3.95 -3.59 2.29
C VAL A 82 -2.82 -3.62 3.32
N ALA A 83 -1.58 -3.45 2.86
CA ALA A 83 -0.42 -3.18 3.72
C ALA A 83 -0.14 -1.69 3.74
N VAL A 84 -0.06 -1.06 4.91
CA VAL A 84 0.34 0.34 5.06
C VAL A 84 1.74 0.37 5.66
N ILE A 85 2.70 0.93 4.92
CA ILE A 85 4.10 0.98 5.29
C ILE A 85 4.65 2.39 5.12
N GLY A 86 5.50 2.85 6.05
CA GLY A 86 6.23 4.10 5.90
C GLY A 86 7.51 3.94 5.06
N ASP A 87 8.00 5.03 4.51
CA ASP A 87 9.25 5.13 3.74
C ASP A 87 10.45 4.56 4.51
N GLY A 88 10.61 4.93 5.78
CA GLY A 88 11.68 4.39 6.62
C GLY A 88 11.59 2.88 6.83
N ALA A 89 10.40 2.32 7.06
CA ALA A 89 10.20 0.89 7.23
C ALA A 89 10.39 0.11 5.91
N LEU A 90 10.14 0.76 4.77
CA LEU A 90 10.35 0.19 3.44
C LEU A 90 11.84 -0.09 3.15
N THR A 91 12.77 0.58 3.84
CA THR A 91 14.23 0.36 3.66
C THR A 91 14.70 -1.00 4.19
N GLY A 92 13.91 -1.68 5.01
CA GLY A 92 14.29 -2.97 5.58
C GLY A 92 14.27 -4.12 4.58
N GLY A 93 15.22 -5.04 4.68
CA GLY A 93 15.35 -6.17 3.77
C GLY A 93 14.11 -7.05 3.66
N LEU A 94 13.39 -7.24 4.78
CA LEU A 94 12.14 -8.03 4.81
C LEU A 94 11.02 -7.38 3.98
N ALA A 95 10.95 -6.04 3.92
CA ALA A 95 10.00 -5.35 3.06
C ALA A 95 10.31 -5.60 1.57
N PHE A 96 11.60 -5.57 1.18
CA PHE A 96 12.02 -5.91 -0.17
C PHE A 96 11.73 -7.37 -0.54
N GLU A 97 11.95 -8.30 0.38
CA GLU A 97 11.59 -9.70 0.19
C GLU A 97 10.08 -9.87 0.01
N GLY A 98 9.28 -9.18 0.83
CA GLY A 98 7.83 -9.14 0.70
C GLY A 98 7.38 -8.60 -0.66
N LEU A 99 7.96 -7.50 -1.14
CA LEU A 99 7.68 -6.94 -2.47
C LEU A 99 8.07 -7.93 -3.58
N ASN A 100 9.25 -8.53 -3.50
CA ASN A 100 9.72 -9.49 -4.49
C ASN A 100 8.79 -10.71 -4.58
N ASN A 101 8.36 -11.25 -3.45
CA ASN A 101 7.44 -12.39 -3.39
C ASN A 101 6.03 -12.02 -3.89
N ALA A 102 5.50 -10.87 -3.49
CA ALA A 102 4.20 -10.40 -3.94
C ALA A 102 4.19 -10.17 -5.46
N GLY A 103 5.26 -9.57 -6.01
CA GLY A 103 5.40 -9.34 -7.45
C GLY A 103 5.55 -10.64 -8.27
N ALA A 104 6.03 -11.72 -7.66
CA ALA A 104 6.05 -13.05 -8.28
C ALA A 104 4.67 -13.73 -8.32
N SER A 105 3.65 -13.13 -7.68
CA SER A 105 2.29 -13.66 -7.57
C SER A 105 1.27 -12.75 -8.28
N PRO A 106 1.23 -12.72 -9.61
CA PRO A 106 0.49 -11.71 -10.39
C PRO A 106 -1.03 -11.78 -10.22
N ASN A 107 -1.57 -12.89 -9.73
CA ASN A 107 -3.00 -13.08 -9.49
C ASN A 107 -3.42 -12.73 -8.05
N THR A 108 -2.47 -12.60 -7.13
CA THR A 108 -2.76 -12.28 -5.73
C THR A 108 -3.08 -10.79 -5.60
N ASP A 109 -4.27 -10.49 -5.13
CA ASP A 109 -4.71 -9.10 -4.95
C ASP A 109 -4.17 -8.53 -3.63
N ILE A 110 -3.19 -7.66 -3.74
CA ILE A 110 -2.59 -6.93 -2.61
C ILE A 110 -2.35 -5.47 -2.99
N LEU A 111 -2.73 -4.56 -2.09
CA LEU A 111 -2.40 -3.16 -2.17
C LEU A 111 -1.36 -2.80 -1.11
N VAL A 112 -0.22 -2.31 -1.53
CA VAL A 112 0.77 -1.67 -0.64
C VAL A 112 0.56 -0.16 -0.70
N VAL A 113 0.25 0.46 0.43
CA VAL A 113 0.18 1.91 0.59
C VAL A 113 1.49 2.38 1.21
N LEU A 114 2.34 2.99 0.41
CA LEU A 114 3.57 3.64 0.87
C LEU A 114 3.24 5.05 1.33
N ASN A 115 3.36 5.29 2.63
CA ASN A 115 3.24 6.61 3.23
C ASN A 115 4.62 7.25 3.34
N ASP A 116 4.89 8.19 2.44
CA ASP A 116 6.14 8.94 2.37
C ASP A 116 5.92 10.32 3.02
N ASN A 117 6.52 10.51 4.19
CA ASN A 117 6.49 11.79 4.91
C ASN A 117 7.87 12.43 5.03
N GLU A 118 8.88 11.88 4.33
CA GLU A 118 10.27 12.33 4.36
C GLU A 118 10.86 12.38 5.80
N MET A 119 10.24 11.66 6.74
CA MET A 119 10.61 11.64 8.15
C MET A 119 10.96 10.23 8.60
N SER A 120 12.18 10.06 9.08
CA SER A 120 12.59 8.87 9.82
C SER A 120 13.15 9.27 11.19
N ILE A 121 13.36 8.29 12.08
CA ILE A 121 13.92 8.53 13.43
C ILE A 121 15.30 9.17 13.33
N ASP A 122 16.05 8.85 12.29
CA ASP A 122 17.35 9.46 11.95
C ASP A 122 17.30 9.94 10.48
N LYS A 123 18.32 10.71 10.07
CA LYS A 123 18.39 11.18 8.68
C LYS A 123 18.29 9.98 7.73
N PRO A 124 17.40 10.05 6.72
CA PRO A 124 17.28 8.96 5.77
C PRO A 124 18.63 8.59 5.19
N ALA A 125 18.99 7.32 5.30
CA ALA A 125 20.26 6.81 4.79
C ALA A 125 20.02 5.77 3.72
N GLY A 126 20.63 5.96 2.55
CA GLY A 126 20.61 4.97 1.49
C GLY A 126 20.04 5.46 0.16
N ALA A 127 20.25 4.64 -0.86
CA ALA A 127 19.85 4.97 -2.22
C ALA A 127 18.33 4.99 -2.42
N LEU A 128 17.57 4.27 -1.59
CA LEU A 128 16.11 4.18 -1.72
C LEU A 128 15.44 5.52 -1.42
N ASP A 129 15.90 6.22 -0.39
CA ASP A 129 15.38 7.55 -0.03
C ASP A 129 15.58 8.54 -1.19
N SER A 130 16.81 8.67 -1.69
CA SER A 130 17.11 9.48 -2.86
C SER A 130 16.29 9.09 -4.08
N TYR A 131 15.98 7.81 -4.21
CA TYR A 131 15.16 7.27 -5.28
C TYR A 131 13.68 7.67 -5.15
N LEU A 132 13.11 7.61 -3.94
CA LEU A 132 11.72 8.03 -3.68
C LEU A 132 11.54 9.54 -3.95
N VAL A 133 12.50 10.36 -3.50
CA VAL A 133 12.53 11.80 -3.82
C VAL A 133 12.57 12.01 -5.34
N HIS A 134 13.41 11.27 -6.06
CA HIS A 134 13.52 11.39 -7.51
C HIS A 134 12.21 11.02 -8.23
N ILE A 135 11.52 9.96 -7.81
CA ILE A 135 10.22 9.58 -8.39
C ILE A 135 9.18 10.67 -8.12
N SER A 136 9.10 11.17 -6.88
CA SER A 136 8.10 12.15 -6.48
C SER A 136 8.28 13.50 -7.18
N THR A 137 9.51 13.87 -7.56
CA THR A 137 9.84 15.13 -8.22
C THR A 137 9.85 15.05 -9.76
N SER A 138 9.77 13.85 -10.34
CA SER A 138 9.85 13.67 -11.79
C SER A 138 8.63 14.22 -12.52
N ARG A 139 8.80 15.34 -13.23
CA ARG A 139 7.75 15.99 -14.04
C ARG A 139 7.16 15.07 -15.12
N TRP A 140 7.95 14.18 -15.68
CA TRP A 140 7.50 13.25 -16.72
C TRP A 140 6.50 12.22 -16.16
N TYR A 141 6.77 11.72 -14.97
CA TYR A 141 5.90 10.79 -14.28
C TYR A 141 4.55 11.43 -13.91
N ASN A 142 4.58 12.66 -13.43
CA ASN A 142 3.38 13.43 -13.08
C ASN A 142 2.52 13.80 -14.30
N ASN A 143 3.12 14.08 -15.46
CA ASN A 143 2.38 14.40 -16.69
C ASN A 143 1.72 13.18 -17.33
N LEU A 144 2.34 11.99 -17.27
CA LEU A 144 1.74 10.75 -17.75
C LEU A 144 0.50 10.37 -16.92
N LYS A 145 0.55 10.64 -15.61
CA LYS A 145 -0.54 10.46 -14.66
C LYS A 145 -1.80 11.22 -15.07
N SER A 146 -1.68 12.50 -15.41
CA SER A 146 -2.82 13.35 -15.77
C SER A 146 -3.53 12.89 -17.06
N THR A 147 -2.78 12.34 -18.00
CA THR A 147 -3.31 11.81 -19.27
C THR A 147 -4.01 10.46 -19.10
N LEU A 148 -3.45 9.57 -18.28
CA LEU A 148 -4.07 8.27 -17.97
C LEU A 148 -5.36 8.44 -17.16
N TRP A 149 -5.40 9.32 -16.17
CA TRP A 149 -6.61 9.60 -15.38
C TRP A 149 -7.72 10.24 -16.20
N ARG A 150 -7.42 11.12 -17.14
CA ARG A 150 -8.40 11.68 -18.08
C ARG A 150 -8.92 10.62 -19.07
N GLY A 151 -8.08 9.65 -19.45
CA GLY A 151 -8.48 8.56 -20.33
C GLY A 151 -9.39 7.51 -19.66
N LEU A 152 -9.14 7.17 -18.38
CA LEU A 152 -9.95 6.20 -17.64
C LEU A 152 -11.37 6.70 -17.33
N SER A 153 -11.58 8.00 -17.23
CA SER A 153 -12.90 8.59 -16.94
C SER A 153 -13.85 8.64 -18.16
N ILE A 154 -13.37 8.33 -19.36
CA ILE A 154 -14.12 8.59 -20.61
C ILE A 154 -14.56 7.31 -21.34
N ILE A 155 -14.00 6.12 -21.07
CA ILE A 155 -14.30 4.92 -21.87
C ILE A 155 -14.60 3.69 -20.98
N PRO A 156 -15.85 3.22 -20.84
CA PRO A 156 -16.18 1.83 -20.54
C PRO A 156 -16.43 1.10 -21.88
N PRO A 157 -15.94 -0.04 -22.19
CA PRO A 157 -15.44 -1.25 -21.60
C PRO A 157 -14.19 -1.83 -22.33
N LEU A 158 -13.01 -1.25 -22.16
CA LEU A 158 -11.80 -1.73 -22.87
C LEU A 158 -11.00 -2.78 -22.05
N HIS A 159 -11.55 -3.25 -20.94
CA HIS A 159 -10.88 -4.19 -20.03
C HIS A 159 -10.46 -5.54 -20.64
N ARG A 160 -11.13 -6.00 -21.69
CA ARG A 160 -10.81 -7.30 -22.31
C ARG A 160 -9.69 -7.24 -23.36
N LEU A 161 -9.45 -6.08 -23.97
CA LEU A 161 -8.46 -5.95 -25.06
C LEU A 161 -7.04 -5.70 -24.52
N VAL A 162 -6.92 -4.99 -23.42
CA VAL A 162 -5.60 -4.67 -22.79
C VAL A 162 -4.91 -5.93 -22.25
N ARG A 163 -5.64 -6.97 -21.91
CA ARG A 163 -5.10 -8.22 -21.36
C ARG A 163 -4.31 -9.05 -22.38
N LYS A 164 -4.57 -8.91 -23.67
CA LYS A 164 -3.93 -9.71 -24.74
C LYS A 164 -2.74 -9.05 -25.43
N THR A 165 -2.64 -7.72 -25.40
CA THR A 165 -1.56 -6.97 -26.09
C THR A 165 -0.48 -6.46 -25.15
N GLY A 166 -0.62 -6.66 -23.84
CA GLY A 166 0.30 -6.14 -22.81
C GLY A 166 1.74 -6.65 -22.90
N ASN A 167 1.99 -7.80 -23.53
CA ASN A 167 3.33 -8.39 -23.56
C ASN A 167 4.24 -7.83 -24.68
N ALA A 168 3.68 -7.30 -25.76
CA ALA A 168 4.48 -6.76 -26.87
C ALA A 168 4.97 -5.32 -26.63
N ILE A 169 4.22 -4.55 -25.83
CA ILE A 169 4.57 -3.15 -25.49
C ILE A 169 5.58 -3.08 -24.34
N LYS A 170 5.67 -4.14 -23.52
CA LYS A 170 6.60 -4.20 -22.38
C LYS A 170 8.08 -4.07 -22.78
N HIS A 171 8.48 -4.60 -23.92
CA HIS A 171 9.89 -4.59 -24.33
C HIS A 171 10.41 -3.24 -24.87
N GLY A 172 9.54 -2.36 -25.34
CA GLY A 172 9.93 -1.03 -25.84
C GLY A 172 9.96 0.07 -24.79
N LEU A 173 9.27 -0.11 -23.65
CA LEU A 173 9.13 0.88 -22.58
C LEU A 173 10.02 0.60 -21.36
N LEU A 174 10.77 -0.49 -21.35
CA LEU A 174 11.61 -0.95 -20.24
C LEU A 174 12.78 -0.01 -19.86
N GLN A 175 13.03 1.05 -20.63
CA GLN A 175 14.09 2.01 -20.28
C GLN A 175 13.71 3.03 -19.20
N LYS A 176 12.46 3.03 -18.69
CA LYS A 176 11.99 4.00 -17.68
C LYS A 176 11.04 3.39 -16.63
N SER A 177 11.11 2.09 -16.37
CA SER A 177 10.34 1.49 -15.28
C SER A 177 10.95 1.87 -13.92
N ASN A 178 10.10 2.17 -12.96
CA ASN A 178 10.56 2.39 -11.59
C ASN A 178 10.87 1.03 -10.89
N LEU A 179 11.54 1.09 -9.72
CA LEU A 179 11.90 -0.11 -8.94
C LEU A 179 10.70 -1.02 -8.68
N PHE A 180 9.55 -0.46 -8.32
CA PHE A 180 8.34 -1.23 -7.99
C PHE A 180 7.77 -1.93 -9.23
N GLU A 181 7.78 -1.26 -10.37
CA GLU A 181 7.39 -1.87 -11.66
C GLU A 181 8.36 -2.97 -12.09
N SER A 182 9.64 -2.81 -11.78
CA SER A 182 10.65 -3.86 -12.01
C SER A 182 10.40 -5.09 -11.15
N LEU A 183 9.74 -4.93 -10.00
CA LEU A 183 9.25 -6.00 -9.14
C LEU A 183 7.82 -6.46 -9.50
N ASN A 184 7.31 -6.12 -10.68
CA ASN A 184 5.97 -6.45 -11.18
C ASN A 184 4.80 -5.82 -10.41
N PHE A 185 5.01 -4.80 -9.60
CA PHE A 185 3.93 -4.01 -9.05
C PHE A 185 3.41 -3.00 -10.07
N ARG A 186 2.10 -2.77 -10.08
CA ARG A 186 1.56 -1.56 -10.69
C ARG A 186 1.72 -0.41 -9.73
N TYR A 187 2.49 0.57 -10.13
CA TYR A 187 2.77 1.74 -9.30
C TYR A 187 1.81 2.90 -9.62
N PHE A 188 1.25 3.47 -8.56
CA PHE A 188 0.34 4.61 -8.60
C PHE A 188 0.84 5.69 -7.63
N GLY A 189 0.92 6.89 -8.06
CA GLY A 189 1.30 7.99 -7.18
C GLY A 189 2.19 9.01 -7.89
N THR A 190 2.60 10.08 -7.25
CA THR A 190 2.34 10.41 -5.85
C THR A 190 0.96 11.08 -5.68
N VAL A 191 0.24 10.74 -4.61
CA VAL A 191 -1.05 11.33 -4.26
C VAL A 191 -0.88 12.12 -2.97
N ASP A 192 -1.52 13.26 -2.85
CA ASP A 192 -1.53 14.03 -1.60
C ASP A 192 -2.33 13.27 -0.53
N GLY A 193 -1.65 12.87 0.54
CA GLY A 193 -2.25 12.13 1.66
C GLY A 193 -3.20 12.97 2.50
N HIS A 194 -3.17 14.30 2.36
CA HIS A 194 -4.09 15.22 3.05
C HIS A 194 -5.34 15.55 2.22
N ASP A 195 -5.38 15.25 0.93
CA ASP A 195 -6.61 15.35 0.11
C ASP A 195 -7.44 14.06 0.24
N ILE A 196 -8.34 14.05 1.22
CA ILE A 196 -9.26 12.93 1.47
C ILE A 196 -10.11 12.61 0.23
N GLY A 197 -10.53 13.62 -0.52
CA GLY A 197 -11.33 13.43 -1.73
C GLY A 197 -10.54 12.72 -2.83
N GLU A 198 -9.28 13.08 -3.05
CA GLU A 198 -8.40 12.39 -3.98
C GLU A 198 -8.09 10.97 -3.52
N LEU A 199 -7.82 10.77 -2.23
CA LEU A 199 -7.57 9.44 -1.66
C LEU A 199 -8.77 8.50 -1.84
N ILE A 200 -9.98 8.94 -1.54
CA ILE A 200 -11.20 8.13 -1.71
C ILE A 200 -11.36 7.72 -3.17
N ARG A 201 -11.26 8.67 -4.11
CA ARG A 201 -11.36 8.37 -5.55
C ARG A 201 -10.30 7.38 -6.01
N THR A 202 -9.05 7.59 -5.58
CA THR A 202 -7.92 6.74 -5.94
C THR A 202 -8.08 5.32 -5.39
N LEU A 203 -8.35 5.18 -4.10
CA LEU A 203 -8.52 3.88 -3.44
C LEU A 203 -9.73 3.12 -4.01
N THR A 204 -10.83 3.83 -4.33
CA THR A 204 -11.99 3.19 -4.99
C THR A 204 -11.63 2.64 -6.36
N ALA A 205 -10.90 3.40 -7.16
CA ALA A 205 -10.45 2.93 -8.47
C ALA A 205 -9.46 1.75 -8.36
N LEU A 206 -8.61 1.73 -7.34
CA LEU A 206 -7.65 0.65 -7.12
C LEU A 206 -8.29 -0.66 -6.68
N LYS A 207 -9.47 -0.65 -6.08
CA LYS A 207 -10.23 -1.87 -5.75
C LYS A 207 -10.58 -2.69 -6.98
N GLU A 208 -10.86 -2.02 -8.11
CA GLU A 208 -11.23 -2.68 -9.36
C GLU A 208 -10.04 -3.26 -10.14
N ILE A 209 -8.83 -3.05 -9.65
CA ILE A 209 -7.60 -3.47 -10.30
C ILE A 209 -7.05 -4.69 -9.57
N GLY A 210 -7.04 -5.86 -10.17
CA GLY A 210 -6.46 -7.06 -9.56
C GLY A 210 -4.94 -7.11 -9.61
N GLY A 211 -4.32 -7.98 -8.80
CA GLY A 211 -2.89 -8.22 -8.73
C GLY A 211 -2.13 -7.19 -7.86
N PRO A 212 -0.80 -7.34 -7.75
CA PRO A 212 0.02 -6.49 -6.87
C PRO A 212 0.01 -5.01 -7.30
N LYS A 213 -0.34 -4.13 -6.36
CA LYS A 213 -0.42 -2.67 -6.56
C LYS A 213 0.35 -1.94 -5.46
N LEU A 214 0.99 -0.84 -5.81
CA LEU A 214 1.59 0.07 -4.85
C LEU A 214 1.04 1.49 -5.08
N LEU A 215 0.43 2.05 -4.05
CA LEU A 215 0.01 3.44 -4.00
C LEU A 215 1.02 4.22 -3.16
N HIS A 216 1.66 5.21 -3.78
CA HIS A 216 2.57 6.12 -3.10
C HIS A 216 1.79 7.38 -2.70
N ILE A 217 1.64 7.60 -1.41
CA ILE A 217 1.02 8.82 -0.85
C ILE A 217 2.09 9.67 -0.18
N LYS A 218 1.97 10.99 -0.30
CA LYS A 218 2.84 11.94 0.36
C LYS A 218 2.10 12.66 1.46
N THR A 219 2.69 12.66 2.65
CA THR A 219 2.18 13.37 3.84
C THR A 219 3.25 14.32 4.38
N THR A 220 2.86 15.30 5.18
CA THR A 220 3.76 16.26 5.85
C THR A 220 3.48 16.31 7.34
#